data_94e240c884a1df4d1fee7402cb3e13e9
#
_entry.id   94e240c884a1df4d1fee7402cb3e13e9
#
_cell.length_a   1.000
_cell.length_b   1.000
_cell.length_c   1.000
_cell.angle_alpha   90.00
_cell.angle_beta   90.00
_cell.angle_gamma   90.00
#
_symmetry.space_group_name_H-M   'P 1'
#
loop_
_entity.id
_entity.type
_entity.pdbx_description
1 polymer ?
#
loop_
_entity_poly.entity_id
_entity_poly.type
_entity_poly.pdbx_seq_one_letter_code
_entity_poly.pdbx_strand_id
1 'polypeptide(L)'
;MEADLTIELINATVQIEQPSGAGTRIVGAGFLVSAPTPDGRPRTVLVTANHLLEQMPADEARIGWRFAGTDGSWRYAPGPLPIRRNGTPLWTRHPRFDVAVMTIQAPESFARAAIPLAWLADETSFDDWGVGPGDEMMTVGYPLGQSSNRAGFPILRTGRVASYPTTPISQFPTFLLDITVLSGNSGGPVFMAEYGRRRPGTEYPEGAFIAGVLTKQLELEIGVVTHAIYVREAIKLLDGAEVLAKP
;
A
#
# COMPACT_ATOMS: atom_id res chain seq x y z
N MET A 1 -9.25 -8.46 21.83
CA MET A 1 -8.07 -7.57 21.66
C MET A 1 -8.34 -6.83 20.38
N GLU A 2 -8.63 -5.56 20.48
CA GLU A 2 -8.80 -4.70 19.29
C GLU A 2 -7.50 -4.75 18.47
N ALA A 3 -7.60 -4.99 17.18
CA ALA A 3 -6.44 -5.03 16.29
C ALA A 3 -5.90 -3.60 16.16
N ASP A 4 -4.63 -3.39 16.52
CA ASP A 4 -3.94 -2.12 16.28
C ASP A 4 -3.64 -2.01 14.78
N LEU A 5 -4.38 -1.15 14.06
CA LEU A 5 -4.24 -0.94 12.63
C LEU A 5 -2.80 -0.67 12.20
N THR A 6 -2.04 0.08 13.01
CA THR A 6 -0.65 0.39 12.72
C THR A 6 0.22 -0.88 12.73
N ILE A 7 0.04 -1.73 13.73
CA ILE A 7 0.77 -3.00 13.84
C ILE A 7 0.36 -3.96 12.72
N GLU A 8 -0.93 -4.05 12.40
CA GLU A 8 -1.42 -4.89 11.29
C GLU A 8 -0.79 -4.44 9.95
N LEU A 9 -0.74 -3.13 9.68
CA LEU A 9 -0.13 -2.62 8.46
C LEU A 9 1.40 -2.78 8.43
N ILE A 10 2.09 -2.63 9.57
CA ILE A 10 3.51 -2.96 9.67
C ILE A 10 3.74 -4.43 9.31
N ASN A 11 2.90 -5.34 9.81
CA ASN A 11 3.02 -6.77 9.51
C ASN A 11 2.69 -7.11 8.06
N ALA A 12 1.70 -6.45 7.46
CA ALA A 12 1.29 -6.67 6.08
C ALA A 12 2.20 -6.00 5.04
N THR A 13 3.04 -5.02 5.44
CA THR A 13 3.90 -4.27 4.50
C THR A 13 5.21 -5.00 4.25
N VAL A 14 5.61 -5.07 2.99
CA VAL A 14 6.80 -5.79 2.50
C VAL A 14 7.69 -4.88 1.66
N GLN A 15 8.99 -5.12 1.70
CA GLN A 15 9.93 -4.52 0.76
C GLN A 15 9.90 -5.26 -0.57
N ILE A 16 9.93 -4.51 -1.66
CA ILE A 16 10.10 -5.03 -3.03
C ILE A 16 11.37 -4.42 -3.58
N GLU A 17 12.28 -5.25 -4.08
CA GLU A 17 13.53 -4.75 -4.64
C GLU A 17 14.02 -5.54 -5.84
N GLN A 18 14.78 -4.88 -6.70
CA GLN A 18 15.50 -5.52 -7.78
C GLN A 18 16.88 -4.88 -7.94
N PRO A 19 17.96 -5.66 -7.99
CA PRO A 19 19.28 -5.15 -8.34
C PRO A 19 19.27 -4.51 -9.73
N SER A 20 19.85 -3.31 -9.87
CA SER A 20 19.90 -2.55 -11.12
C SER A 20 21.31 -2.34 -11.66
N GLY A 21 22.27 -3.14 -11.20
CA GLY A 21 23.68 -3.06 -11.61
C GLY A 21 24.53 -2.09 -10.76
N ALA A 22 25.86 -2.20 -10.87
CA ALA A 22 26.83 -1.32 -10.20
C ALA A 22 26.59 -1.11 -8.67
N GLY A 23 25.99 -2.09 -7.97
CA GLY A 23 25.68 -2.00 -6.55
C GLY A 23 24.42 -1.15 -6.22
N THR A 24 23.71 -0.68 -7.22
CA THR A 24 22.42 0.02 -7.06
C THR A 24 21.25 -0.96 -7.09
N ARG A 25 20.12 -0.53 -6.55
CA ARG A 25 18.87 -1.30 -6.58
C ARG A 25 17.66 -0.38 -6.69
N ILE A 26 16.64 -0.87 -7.39
CA ILE A 26 15.29 -0.28 -7.37
C ILE A 26 14.60 -0.86 -6.14
N VAL A 27 14.06 0.01 -5.29
CA VAL A 27 13.41 -0.39 -4.05
C VAL A 27 12.09 0.35 -3.90
N GLY A 28 11.09 -0.36 -3.40
CA GLY A 28 9.80 0.20 -3.02
C GLY A 28 9.15 -0.60 -1.91
N ALA A 29 7.96 -0.18 -1.55
CA ALA A 29 7.09 -0.86 -0.62
C ALA A 29 5.91 -1.51 -1.36
N GLY A 30 5.31 -2.49 -0.73
CA GLY A 30 4.01 -3.00 -1.07
C GLY A 30 3.34 -3.51 0.19
N PHE A 31 2.04 -3.73 0.14
CA PHE A 31 1.32 -4.31 1.26
C PHE A 31 0.36 -5.40 0.79
N LEU A 32 0.03 -6.31 1.70
CA LEU A 32 -0.76 -7.49 1.38
C LEU A 32 -2.22 -7.28 1.78
N VAL A 33 -3.11 -7.60 0.85
CA VAL A 33 -4.56 -7.54 1.03
C VAL A 33 -5.14 -8.94 0.90
N SER A 34 -5.97 -9.33 1.85
CA SER A 34 -6.81 -10.52 1.79
C SER A 34 -8.06 -10.18 0.96
N ALA A 35 -8.05 -10.62 -0.29
CA ALA A 35 -9.12 -10.37 -1.25
C ALA A 35 -9.57 -11.71 -1.87
N PRO A 36 -10.56 -12.39 -1.29
CA PRO A 36 -11.07 -13.65 -1.83
C PRO A 36 -11.45 -13.53 -3.30
N THR A 37 -11.26 -14.61 -4.05
CA THR A 37 -11.73 -14.71 -5.43
C THR A 37 -13.26 -14.66 -5.48
N PRO A 38 -13.89 -14.38 -6.63
CA PRO A 38 -15.36 -14.33 -6.76
C PRO A 38 -16.06 -15.62 -6.32
N ASP A 39 -15.39 -16.78 -6.43
CA ASP A 39 -15.88 -18.07 -5.94
C ASP A 39 -15.55 -18.35 -4.45
N GLY A 40 -15.06 -17.32 -3.72
CA GLY A 40 -14.84 -17.37 -2.27
C GLY A 40 -13.53 -18.01 -1.81
N ARG A 41 -12.62 -18.41 -2.72
CA ARG A 41 -11.32 -18.97 -2.33
C ARG A 41 -10.40 -17.91 -1.74
N PRO A 42 -9.66 -18.22 -0.66
CA PRO A 42 -8.67 -17.31 -0.09
C PRO A 42 -7.63 -16.89 -1.13
N ARG A 43 -7.32 -15.59 -1.17
CA ARG A 43 -6.31 -15.03 -2.06
C ARG A 43 -5.57 -13.90 -1.37
N THR A 44 -4.24 -13.92 -1.43
CA THR A 44 -3.38 -12.81 -1.01
C THR A 44 -2.98 -12.00 -2.23
N VAL A 45 -3.27 -10.71 -2.20
CA VAL A 45 -2.95 -9.74 -3.25
C VAL A 45 -1.88 -8.79 -2.75
N LEU A 46 -0.76 -8.72 -3.46
CA LEU A 46 0.24 -7.67 -3.29
C LEU A 46 -0.25 -6.40 -3.98
N VAL A 47 -0.26 -5.30 -3.25
CA VAL A 47 -0.58 -3.94 -3.74
C VAL A 47 0.69 -3.11 -3.71
N THR A 48 0.98 -2.35 -4.76
CA THR A 48 2.11 -1.42 -4.84
C THR A 48 1.85 -0.31 -5.87
N ALA A 49 2.79 0.62 -6.03
CA ALA A 49 2.78 1.59 -7.13
C ALA A 49 3.18 0.91 -8.44
N ASN A 50 2.46 1.20 -9.53
CA ASN A 50 2.72 0.56 -10.83
C ASN A 50 4.11 0.93 -11.38
N HIS A 51 4.52 2.20 -11.26
CA HIS A 51 5.83 2.65 -11.73
C HIS A 51 6.99 1.87 -11.10
N LEU A 52 6.83 1.38 -9.86
CA LEU A 52 7.87 0.61 -9.19
C LEU A 52 8.17 -0.68 -9.97
N LEU A 53 7.14 -1.42 -10.35
CA LEU A 53 7.29 -2.66 -11.11
C LEU A 53 7.71 -2.41 -12.57
N GLU A 54 7.26 -1.30 -13.17
CA GLU A 54 7.68 -0.90 -14.51
C GLU A 54 9.17 -0.57 -14.59
N GLN A 55 9.73 0.09 -13.57
CA GLN A 55 11.14 0.43 -13.48
C GLN A 55 12.06 -0.78 -13.29
N MET A 56 11.54 -1.91 -12.81
CA MET A 56 12.29 -3.15 -12.63
C MET A 56 12.42 -3.92 -13.94
N PRO A 57 13.62 -3.98 -14.59
CA PRO A 57 13.74 -4.51 -15.95
C PRO A 57 13.72 -6.05 -16.03
N ALA A 58 14.11 -6.76 -14.97
CA ALA A 58 14.20 -8.22 -14.98
C ALA A 58 12.85 -8.89 -14.68
N ASP A 59 12.72 -10.15 -15.06
CA ASP A 59 11.50 -10.94 -14.84
C ASP A 59 11.25 -11.27 -13.35
N GLU A 60 12.31 -11.24 -12.53
CA GLU A 60 12.22 -11.54 -11.11
C GLU A 60 12.71 -10.37 -10.25
N ALA A 61 11.90 -9.96 -9.29
CA ALA A 61 12.23 -9.09 -8.18
C ALA A 61 12.44 -9.93 -6.90
N ARG A 62 12.73 -9.27 -5.79
CA ARG A 62 12.77 -9.86 -4.45
C ARG A 62 11.70 -9.23 -3.58
N ILE A 63 11.09 -10.05 -2.74
CA ILE A 63 10.13 -9.63 -1.72
C ILE A 63 10.68 -9.96 -0.32
N GLY A 64 10.63 -8.99 0.59
CA GLY A 64 11.21 -9.11 1.91
C GLY A 64 10.27 -9.76 2.92
N TRP A 65 10.50 -11.04 3.24
CA TRP A 65 9.76 -11.76 4.27
C TRP A 65 10.42 -11.63 5.64
N ARG A 66 9.62 -11.68 6.69
CA ARG A 66 10.03 -11.68 8.10
C ARG A 66 9.44 -12.88 8.81
N PHE A 67 10.25 -13.57 9.60
CA PHE A 67 9.81 -14.76 10.31
C PHE A 67 10.17 -14.64 11.80
N ALA A 68 9.17 -14.86 12.66
CA ALA A 68 9.38 -14.98 14.09
C ALA A 68 9.95 -16.37 14.41
N GLY A 69 11.01 -16.41 15.19
CA GLY A 69 11.52 -17.64 15.81
C GLY A 69 10.73 -18.00 17.06
N THR A 70 10.80 -19.25 17.48
CA THR A 70 10.17 -19.75 18.72
C THR A 70 10.79 -19.15 19.99
N ASP A 71 11.98 -18.59 19.87
CA ASP A 71 12.75 -17.90 20.93
C ASP A 71 12.44 -16.38 21.00
N GLY A 72 11.48 -15.89 20.21
CA GLY A 72 11.14 -14.46 20.11
C GLY A 72 12.07 -13.66 19.18
N SER A 73 13.07 -14.30 18.56
CA SER A 73 13.91 -13.66 17.55
C SER A 73 13.12 -13.41 16.26
N TRP A 74 13.63 -12.47 15.45
CA TRP A 74 13.09 -12.21 14.12
C TRP A 74 14.18 -12.34 13.07
N ARG A 75 13.84 -12.92 11.93
CA ARG A 75 14.74 -13.11 10.80
C ARG A 75 14.16 -12.50 9.52
N TYR A 76 14.98 -11.70 8.84
CA TYR A 76 14.70 -11.24 7.49
C TYR A 76 15.17 -12.30 6.47
N ALA A 77 14.29 -12.70 5.57
CA ALA A 77 14.57 -13.70 4.54
C ALA A 77 13.89 -13.31 3.23
N PRO A 78 14.54 -12.49 2.39
CA PRO A 78 13.99 -12.11 1.10
C PRO A 78 13.87 -13.34 0.20
N GLY A 79 12.74 -13.45 -0.50
CA GLY A 79 12.44 -14.51 -1.46
C GLY A 79 12.26 -13.97 -2.88
N PRO A 80 12.23 -14.86 -3.88
CA PRO A 80 11.95 -14.48 -5.26
C PRO A 80 10.50 -14.00 -5.41
N LEU A 81 10.31 -13.00 -6.25
CA LEU A 81 9.02 -12.49 -6.69
C LEU A 81 9.02 -12.40 -8.22
N PRO A 82 8.50 -13.41 -8.92
CA PRO A 82 8.29 -13.31 -10.36
C PRO A 82 7.33 -12.17 -10.67
N ILE A 83 7.80 -11.17 -11.39
CA ILE A 83 7.01 -10.01 -11.81
C ILE A 83 6.71 -9.99 -13.30
N ARG A 84 7.48 -10.76 -14.09
CA ARG A 84 7.22 -10.99 -15.51
C ARG A 84 7.42 -12.45 -15.87
N ARG A 85 6.90 -12.83 -17.02
CA ARG A 85 7.19 -14.10 -17.67
C ARG A 85 7.52 -13.81 -19.13
N ASN A 86 8.77 -14.04 -19.51
CA ASN A 86 9.29 -13.70 -20.86
C ASN A 86 9.00 -12.22 -21.21
N GLY A 87 9.27 -11.30 -20.28
CA GLY A 87 9.05 -9.88 -20.44
C GLY A 87 7.58 -9.43 -20.26
N THR A 88 6.61 -10.34 -20.23
CA THR A 88 5.18 -10.01 -20.04
C THR A 88 4.88 -9.82 -18.55
N PRO A 89 4.30 -8.66 -18.14
CA PRO A 89 3.91 -8.41 -16.76
C PRO A 89 2.96 -9.45 -16.19
N LEU A 90 3.20 -9.87 -14.96
CA LEU A 90 2.32 -10.75 -14.19
C LEU A 90 1.41 -9.98 -13.22
N TRP A 91 1.57 -8.67 -13.14
CA TRP A 91 0.70 -7.80 -12.36
C TRP A 91 -0.38 -7.16 -13.23
N THR A 92 -1.47 -6.81 -12.59
CA THR A 92 -2.54 -6.00 -13.18
C THR A 92 -2.35 -4.56 -12.74
N ARG A 93 -2.23 -3.65 -13.70
CA ARG A 93 -2.19 -2.21 -13.42
C ARG A 93 -3.57 -1.60 -13.48
N HIS A 94 -3.82 -0.57 -12.69
CA HIS A 94 -4.99 0.27 -12.89
C HIS A 94 -4.84 1.06 -14.21
N PRO A 95 -5.87 1.17 -15.05
CA PRO A 95 -5.73 1.76 -16.40
C PRO A 95 -5.39 3.26 -16.41
N ARG A 96 -5.70 3.99 -15.33
CA ARG A 96 -5.53 5.45 -15.24
C ARG A 96 -4.61 5.92 -14.12
N PHE A 97 -4.43 5.12 -13.07
CA PHE A 97 -3.72 5.54 -11.86
C PHE A 97 -2.54 4.63 -11.56
N ASP A 98 -1.57 5.17 -10.85
CA ASP A 98 -0.31 4.51 -10.53
C ASP A 98 -0.46 3.48 -9.41
N VAL A 99 -1.29 2.46 -9.67
CA VAL A 99 -1.56 1.34 -8.78
C VAL A 99 -1.37 0.03 -9.55
N ALA A 100 -0.68 -0.91 -8.94
CA ALA A 100 -0.50 -2.27 -9.42
C ALA A 100 -0.90 -3.28 -8.35
N VAL A 101 -1.51 -4.37 -8.78
CA VAL A 101 -1.92 -5.48 -7.92
C VAL A 101 -1.51 -6.81 -8.54
N MET A 102 -1.14 -7.77 -7.71
CA MET A 102 -0.74 -9.09 -8.17
C MET A 102 -1.11 -10.16 -7.14
N THR A 103 -1.75 -11.24 -7.59
CA THR A 103 -1.92 -12.43 -6.74
C THR A 103 -0.57 -13.07 -6.47
N ILE A 104 -0.24 -13.31 -5.20
CA ILE A 104 1.02 -13.94 -4.81
C ILE A 104 0.78 -15.12 -3.87
N GLN A 105 1.77 -16.03 -3.84
CA GLN A 105 1.87 -17.07 -2.82
C GLN A 105 2.72 -16.50 -1.67
N ALA A 106 2.05 -16.01 -0.63
CA ALA A 106 2.73 -15.52 0.57
C ALA A 106 2.97 -16.67 1.56
N PRO A 107 4.05 -16.60 2.38
CA PRO A 107 4.18 -17.46 3.55
C PRO A 107 2.95 -17.35 4.45
N GLU A 108 2.58 -18.42 5.15
CA GLU A 108 1.34 -18.49 5.94
C GLU A 108 1.19 -17.34 6.94
N SER A 109 2.29 -16.94 7.60
CA SER A 109 2.30 -15.81 8.54
C SER A 109 1.91 -14.48 7.86
N PHE A 110 2.36 -14.26 6.63
CA PHE A 110 2.02 -13.08 5.84
C PHE A 110 0.62 -13.17 5.22
N ALA A 111 0.19 -14.34 4.80
CA ALA A 111 -1.17 -14.56 4.31
C ALA A 111 -2.20 -14.27 5.42
N ARG A 112 -1.87 -14.63 6.67
CA ARG A 112 -2.70 -14.29 7.85
C ARG A 112 -2.63 -12.81 8.24
N ALA A 113 -1.49 -12.15 8.03
CA ALA A 113 -1.31 -10.73 8.30
C ALA A 113 -1.84 -9.83 7.17
N ALA A 114 -2.27 -10.39 6.03
CA ALA A 114 -2.86 -9.63 4.93
C ALA A 114 -4.13 -8.92 5.41
N ILE A 115 -4.18 -7.60 5.18
CA ILE A 115 -5.29 -6.77 5.65
C ILE A 115 -6.59 -7.09 4.90
N PRO A 116 -7.76 -7.05 5.56
CA PRO A 116 -9.03 -7.27 4.89
C PRO A 116 -9.29 -6.23 3.79
N LEU A 117 -9.81 -6.68 2.64
CA LEU A 117 -10.23 -5.78 1.55
C LEU A 117 -11.20 -4.68 2.02
N ALA A 118 -12.03 -4.99 3.01
CA ALA A 118 -13.00 -4.05 3.58
C ALA A 118 -12.35 -2.83 4.26
N TRP A 119 -11.08 -2.93 4.70
CA TRP A 119 -10.36 -1.82 5.34
C TRP A 119 -9.85 -0.77 4.33
N LEU A 120 -9.85 -1.07 3.04
CA LEU A 120 -9.57 -0.07 2.01
C LEU A 120 -10.75 0.89 1.89
N ALA A 121 -10.49 2.19 1.92
CA ALA A 121 -11.49 3.21 1.68
C ALA A 121 -12.21 3.01 0.35
N ASP A 122 -13.48 3.31 0.34
CA ASP A 122 -14.32 3.35 -0.85
C ASP A 122 -14.69 4.79 -1.25
N GLU A 123 -15.70 4.96 -2.08
CA GLU A 123 -16.09 6.25 -2.65
C GLU A 123 -16.62 7.25 -1.59
N THR A 124 -17.23 6.75 -0.49
CA THR A 124 -17.86 7.58 0.56
C THR A 124 -16.98 7.74 1.80
N SER A 125 -15.98 6.89 1.97
CA SER A 125 -15.20 6.79 3.21
C SER A 125 -14.58 8.12 3.66
N PHE A 126 -14.09 8.96 2.74
CA PHE A 126 -13.51 10.26 3.09
C PHE A 126 -14.54 11.22 3.68
N ASP A 127 -15.76 11.23 3.14
CA ASP A 127 -16.86 12.06 3.64
C ASP A 127 -17.40 11.50 4.96
N ASP A 128 -17.59 10.17 5.07
CA ASP A 128 -18.07 9.48 6.26
C ASP A 128 -17.13 9.68 7.46
N TRP A 129 -15.81 9.66 7.21
CA TRP A 129 -14.78 9.88 8.22
C TRP A 129 -14.42 11.36 8.40
N GLY A 130 -15.00 12.26 7.60
CA GLY A 130 -14.74 13.70 7.65
C GLY A 130 -13.29 14.07 7.38
N VAL A 131 -12.61 13.31 6.50
CA VAL A 131 -11.20 13.52 6.18
C VAL A 131 -10.99 14.84 5.46
N GLY A 132 -10.07 15.65 5.95
CA GLY A 132 -9.77 16.96 5.36
C GLY A 132 -8.37 17.49 5.70
N PRO A 133 -8.05 18.70 5.22
CA PRO A 133 -6.74 19.33 5.45
C PRO A 133 -6.37 19.39 6.94
N GLY A 134 -5.14 18.98 7.24
CA GLY A 134 -4.59 18.97 8.59
C GLY A 134 -4.85 17.67 9.37
N ASP A 135 -5.65 16.73 8.85
CA ASP A 135 -5.82 15.43 9.47
C ASP A 135 -4.54 14.62 9.35
N GLU A 136 -4.21 13.90 10.42
CA GLU A 136 -3.00 13.09 10.48
C GLU A 136 -3.19 11.78 9.74
N MET A 137 -2.22 11.47 8.90
CA MET A 137 -2.10 10.21 8.18
C MET A 137 -0.74 9.59 8.43
N MET A 138 -0.71 8.27 8.45
CA MET A 138 0.51 7.49 8.57
C MET A 138 0.78 6.73 7.28
N THR A 139 2.05 6.42 7.06
CA THR A 139 2.47 5.50 6.01
C THR A 139 3.62 4.63 6.50
N VAL A 140 3.75 3.45 5.97
CA VAL A 140 4.86 2.55 6.25
C VAL A 140 5.57 2.16 4.96
N GLY A 141 6.90 2.12 4.99
CA GLY A 141 7.69 1.84 3.80
C GLY A 141 9.18 1.62 4.11
N TYR A 142 9.99 1.67 3.07
CA TYR A 142 11.43 1.38 3.13
C TYR A 142 12.26 2.51 2.53
N PRO A 143 12.26 3.70 3.14
CA PRO A 143 12.96 4.88 2.60
C PRO A 143 14.43 4.57 2.34
N LEU A 144 14.89 4.84 1.11
CA LEU A 144 16.23 4.51 0.62
C LEU A 144 16.59 3.02 0.77
N GLY A 145 15.60 2.14 0.81
CA GLY A 145 15.76 0.71 1.04
C GLY A 145 16.12 0.33 2.48
N GLN A 146 15.96 1.24 3.43
CA GLN A 146 16.22 0.99 4.84
C GLN A 146 15.02 0.38 5.55
N SER A 147 15.28 -0.43 6.55
CA SER A 147 14.32 -0.99 7.50
C SER A 147 14.53 -0.39 8.87
N SER A 148 13.51 -0.42 9.73
CA SER A 148 13.62 0.05 11.12
C SER A 148 14.54 -0.78 11.98
N ASN A 149 14.82 -2.02 11.55
CA ASN A 149 15.72 -2.94 12.25
C ASN A 149 16.26 -4.04 11.31
N ARG A 150 17.17 -4.88 11.83
CA ARG A 150 17.79 -5.99 11.07
C ARG A 150 16.81 -7.10 10.66
N ALA A 151 15.63 -7.14 11.27
CA ALA A 151 14.58 -8.09 10.92
C ALA A 151 13.76 -7.65 9.69
N GLY A 152 14.03 -6.47 9.11
CA GLY A 152 13.42 -6.02 7.88
C GLY A 152 12.02 -5.42 8.07
N PHE A 153 11.70 -4.90 9.27
CA PHE A 153 10.45 -4.18 9.48
C PHE A 153 10.46 -2.82 8.79
N PRO A 154 9.32 -2.36 8.24
CA PRO A 154 9.22 -1.06 7.60
C PRO A 154 9.39 0.08 8.60
N ILE A 155 9.65 1.27 8.09
CA ILE A 155 9.72 2.50 8.85
C ILE A 155 8.36 3.19 8.77
N LEU A 156 7.78 3.48 9.94
CA LEU A 156 6.56 4.27 10.08
C LEU A 156 6.88 5.75 9.94
N ARG A 157 6.05 6.46 9.19
CA ARG A 157 6.13 7.91 9.04
C ARG A 157 4.74 8.52 9.20
N THR A 158 4.71 9.74 9.69
CA THR A 158 3.48 10.51 9.90
C THR A 158 3.54 11.81 9.11
N GLY A 159 2.42 12.20 8.53
CA GLY A 159 2.21 13.46 7.85
C GLY A 159 0.78 13.93 7.96
N ARG A 160 0.47 15.07 7.34
CA ARG A 160 -0.88 15.66 7.39
C ARG A 160 -1.43 15.85 5.99
N VAL A 161 -2.74 15.70 5.83
CA VAL A 161 -3.43 16.03 4.58
C VAL A 161 -3.18 17.51 4.24
N ALA A 162 -2.59 17.74 3.05
CA ALA A 162 -2.10 19.04 2.59
C ALA A 162 -2.84 19.55 1.34
N SER A 163 -3.91 18.90 0.92
CA SER A 163 -4.71 19.32 -0.23
C SER A 163 -6.19 19.49 0.11
N TYR A 164 -6.87 20.33 -0.67
CA TYR A 164 -8.32 20.55 -0.60
C TYR A 164 -8.83 20.94 -1.98
N PRO A 165 -9.97 20.43 -2.44
CA PRO A 165 -10.75 19.35 -1.85
C PRO A 165 -10.07 17.97 -1.98
N THR A 166 -10.53 17.00 -1.18
CA THR A 166 -10.15 15.58 -1.29
C THR A 166 -11.25 14.73 -1.91
N THR A 167 -12.47 15.26 -1.99
CA THR A 167 -13.67 14.68 -2.60
C THR A 167 -14.38 15.69 -3.50
N PRO A 168 -15.19 15.28 -4.50
CA PRO A 168 -15.43 13.88 -4.88
C PRO A 168 -14.20 13.23 -5.52
N ILE A 169 -13.94 11.97 -5.19
CA ILE A 169 -12.73 11.24 -5.63
C ILE A 169 -12.62 11.19 -7.17
N SER A 170 -13.75 11.19 -7.90
CA SER A 170 -13.74 11.21 -9.37
C SER A 170 -13.09 12.45 -9.97
N GLN A 171 -13.12 13.60 -9.27
CA GLN A 171 -12.45 14.85 -9.68
C GLN A 171 -11.07 14.99 -9.03
N PHE A 172 -10.90 14.47 -7.82
CA PHE A 172 -9.66 14.54 -7.04
C PHE A 172 -9.15 13.12 -6.74
N PRO A 173 -8.62 12.43 -7.77
CA PRO A 173 -8.22 11.01 -7.64
C PRO A 173 -7.00 10.77 -6.74
N THR A 174 -6.30 11.86 -6.41
CA THR A 174 -5.15 11.88 -5.50
C THR A 174 -5.29 13.00 -4.51
N PHE A 175 -4.68 12.84 -3.34
CA PHE A 175 -4.51 13.92 -2.37
C PHE A 175 -3.05 14.03 -1.94
N LEU A 176 -2.72 15.16 -1.32
CA LEU A 176 -1.36 15.46 -0.89
C LEU A 176 -1.19 15.24 0.60
N LEU A 177 -0.01 14.76 0.98
CA LEU A 177 0.45 14.72 2.36
C LEU A 177 1.69 15.59 2.52
N ASP A 178 1.71 16.43 3.53
CA ASP A 178 2.92 17.05 4.04
C ASP A 178 3.73 16.01 4.80
N ILE A 179 4.60 15.35 4.05
CA ILE A 179 5.45 14.28 4.54
C ILE A 179 6.67 14.13 3.62
N THR A 180 7.86 14.06 4.21
CA THR A 180 9.05 13.74 3.42
C THR A 180 8.95 12.34 2.85
N VAL A 181 8.85 12.24 1.53
CA VAL A 181 8.86 10.96 0.79
C VAL A 181 10.24 10.74 0.22
N LEU A 182 10.76 9.54 0.35
CA LEU A 182 12.03 9.12 -0.21
C LEU A 182 11.80 7.92 -1.12
N SER A 183 12.70 7.71 -2.08
CA SER A 183 12.73 6.46 -2.86
C SER A 183 12.64 5.26 -1.92
N GLY A 184 11.77 4.30 -2.22
CA GLY A 184 11.49 3.17 -1.34
C GLY A 184 10.21 3.29 -0.50
N ASN A 185 9.62 4.49 -0.41
CA ASN A 185 8.29 4.65 0.20
C ASN A 185 7.15 4.38 -0.78
N SER A 186 7.40 4.53 -2.09
CA SER A 186 6.39 4.28 -3.13
C SER A 186 5.80 2.87 -3.02
N GLY A 187 4.49 2.78 -3.09
CA GLY A 187 3.73 1.54 -2.93
C GLY A 187 3.30 1.24 -1.50
N GLY A 188 3.77 2.01 -0.51
CA GLY A 188 3.35 1.87 0.88
C GLY A 188 1.90 2.29 1.12
N PRO A 189 1.18 1.67 2.08
CA PRO A 189 -0.16 2.06 2.45
C PRO A 189 -0.17 3.40 3.18
N VAL A 190 -1.19 4.21 2.91
CA VAL A 190 -1.48 5.44 3.67
C VAL A 190 -2.78 5.22 4.43
N PHE A 191 -2.78 5.51 5.73
CA PHE A 191 -3.89 5.17 6.61
C PHE A 191 -4.05 6.18 7.75
N MET A 192 -5.22 6.22 8.33
CA MET A 192 -5.54 6.98 9.54
C MET A 192 -5.67 5.97 10.68
N ALA A 193 -4.72 6.02 11.64
CA ALA A 193 -4.73 5.16 12.83
C ALA A 193 -5.44 5.82 14.01
N GLU A 194 -5.42 7.15 14.06
CA GLU A 194 -6.12 7.94 15.06
C GLU A 194 -7.07 8.90 14.38
N TYR A 195 -8.16 9.20 15.05
CA TYR A 195 -9.11 10.21 14.57
C TYR A 195 -8.46 11.59 14.76
N GLY A 196 -8.03 12.21 13.67
CA GLY A 196 -7.40 13.52 13.66
C GLY A 196 -8.29 14.61 14.26
N ARG A 197 -8.47 15.74 13.57
CA ARG A 197 -9.35 16.82 14.07
C ARG A 197 -10.80 16.36 14.16
N ARG A 198 -11.21 15.92 15.35
CA ARG A 198 -12.61 15.60 15.60
C ARG A 198 -13.43 16.89 15.72
N ARG A 199 -14.50 16.99 14.98
CA ARG A 199 -15.51 18.02 15.21
C ARG A 199 -16.28 17.63 16.48
N PRO A 200 -16.45 18.54 17.48
CA PRO A 200 -17.25 18.23 18.65
C PRO A 200 -18.66 17.76 18.23
N GLY A 201 -19.13 16.66 18.83
CA GLY A 201 -20.46 16.10 18.56
C GLY A 201 -20.59 15.28 17.28
N THR A 202 -19.49 14.98 16.57
CA THR A 202 -19.52 14.10 15.41
C THR A 202 -19.18 12.67 15.87
N GLU A 203 -20.03 11.70 15.51
CA GLU A 203 -19.74 10.28 15.60
C GLU A 203 -18.98 9.87 14.32
N TYR A 204 -17.91 9.10 14.48
CA TYR A 204 -17.12 8.57 13.37
C TYR A 204 -17.39 7.09 13.22
N PRO A 205 -17.29 6.54 11.99
CA PRO A 205 -17.43 5.11 11.78
C PRO A 205 -16.44 4.33 12.63
N GLU A 206 -16.86 3.17 13.12
CA GLU A 206 -15.95 2.21 13.74
C GLU A 206 -15.18 1.46 12.63
N GLY A 207 -13.92 1.11 12.91
CA GLY A 207 -13.13 0.25 12.03
C GLY A 207 -11.83 0.89 11.53
N ALA A 208 -11.21 0.22 10.58
CA ALA A 208 -9.94 0.61 9.99
C ALA A 208 -10.14 1.42 8.70
N PHE A 209 -9.32 2.44 8.53
CA PHE A 209 -9.36 3.31 7.38
C PHE A 209 -7.99 3.36 6.68
N ILE A 210 -7.90 2.70 5.52
CA ILE A 210 -6.75 2.79 4.63
C ILE A 210 -7.12 3.72 3.49
N ALA A 211 -6.52 4.91 3.52
CA ALA A 211 -6.84 6.02 2.62
C ALA A 211 -6.36 5.80 1.19
N GLY A 212 -5.21 5.13 1.02
CA GLY A 212 -4.65 4.94 -0.31
C GLY A 212 -3.24 4.37 -0.34
N VAL A 213 -2.59 4.59 -1.47
CA VAL A 213 -1.22 4.15 -1.76
C VAL A 213 -0.35 5.38 -2.00
N LEU A 214 0.81 5.45 -1.36
CA LEU A 214 1.81 6.47 -1.62
C LEU A 214 2.48 6.19 -2.97
N THR A 215 2.28 7.08 -3.95
CA THR A 215 2.70 6.80 -5.32
C THR A 215 3.81 7.71 -5.82
N LYS A 216 3.90 8.94 -5.33
CA LYS A 216 4.85 9.91 -5.87
C LYS A 216 5.30 10.90 -4.82
N GLN A 217 6.50 11.45 -5.00
CA GLN A 217 6.96 12.66 -4.35
C GLN A 217 6.89 13.83 -5.33
N LEU A 218 6.37 14.96 -4.89
CA LEU A 218 6.54 16.23 -5.56
C LEU A 218 7.80 16.94 -5.00
N GLU A 219 8.24 17.98 -5.67
CA GLU A 219 9.16 18.96 -5.09
C GLU A 219 8.58 19.47 -3.76
N LEU A 220 9.40 19.96 -2.86
CA LEU A 220 9.01 20.43 -1.52
C LEU A 220 8.64 19.30 -0.53
N GLU A 221 9.10 18.08 -0.77
CA GLU A 221 8.90 16.94 0.15
C GLU A 221 7.42 16.57 0.38
N ILE A 222 6.56 16.80 -0.61
CA ILE A 222 5.14 16.47 -0.53
C ILE A 222 4.88 15.11 -1.16
N GLY A 223 4.20 14.24 -0.41
CA GLY A 223 3.73 12.94 -0.88
C GLY A 223 2.42 13.04 -1.65
N VAL A 224 2.33 12.33 -2.77
CA VAL A 224 1.08 12.13 -3.53
C VAL A 224 0.52 10.76 -3.19
N VAL A 225 -0.73 10.73 -2.76
CA VAL A 225 -1.45 9.51 -2.41
C VAL A 225 -2.56 9.27 -3.42
N THR A 226 -2.57 8.10 -4.02
CA THR A 226 -3.69 7.63 -4.84
C THR A 226 -4.73 6.98 -3.94
N HIS A 227 -6.00 7.40 -4.06
CA HIS A 227 -7.09 6.88 -3.22
C HIS A 227 -7.25 5.37 -3.30
N ALA A 228 -7.60 4.74 -2.17
CA ALA A 228 -7.73 3.28 -2.04
C ALA A 228 -8.84 2.67 -2.90
N ILE A 229 -9.83 3.44 -3.33
CA ILE A 229 -10.85 2.98 -4.27
C ILE A 229 -10.23 2.42 -5.56
N TYR A 230 -9.13 3.02 -6.03
CA TYR A 230 -8.43 2.55 -7.22
C TYR A 230 -7.65 1.24 -7.00
N VAL A 231 -7.30 0.93 -5.75
CA VAL A 231 -6.80 -0.40 -5.37
C VAL A 231 -7.94 -1.42 -5.46
N ARG A 232 -9.12 -1.09 -4.94
CA ARG A 232 -10.32 -1.96 -5.04
C ARG A 232 -10.69 -2.22 -6.50
N GLU A 233 -10.63 -1.20 -7.35
CA GLU A 233 -10.87 -1.32 -8.80
C GLU A 233 -9.82 -2.22 -9.46
N ALA A 234 -8.53 -2.02 -9.17
CA ALA A 234 -7.45 -2.86 -9.70
C ALA A 234 -7.59 -4.33 -9.28
N ILE A 235 -8.01 -4.60 -8.03
CA ILE A 235 -8.29 -5.96 -7.56
C ILE A 235 -9.46 -6.60 -8.34
N LYS A 236 -10.51 -5.84 -8.65
CA LYS A 236 -11.61 -6.33 -9.50
C LYS A 236 -11.13 -6.72 -10.90
N LEU A 237 -10.14 -6.00 -11.45
CA LEU A 237 -9.54 -6.34 -12.75
C LEU A 237 -8.80 -7.69 -12.74
N LEU A 238 -8.27 -8.14 -11.60
CA LEU A 238 -7.72 -9.50 -11.47
C LEU A 238 -8.77 -10.59 -11.74
N ASP A 239 -10.04 -10.27 -11.55
CA ASP A 239 -11.17 -11.17 -11.73
C ASP A 239 -11.82 -11.04 -13.12
N GLY A 240 -11.19 -10.28 -14.03
CA GLY A 240 -11.69 -10.04 -15.39
C GLY A 240 -12.87 -9.06 -15.46
N ALA A 241 -13.14 -8.31 -14.38
CA ALA A 241 -14.15 -7.25 -14.41
C ALA A 241 -13.67 -6.07 -15.27
N GLU A 242 -14.54 -5.52 -16.10
CA GLU A 242 -14.28 -4.24 -16.76
C GLU A 242 -14.46 -3.11 -15.76
N VAL A 243 -13.40 -2.36 -15.49
CA VAL A 243 -13.53 -1.08 -14.81
C VAL A 243 -14.02 -0.08 -15.85
N LEU A 244 -15.31 0.19 -15.84
CA LEU A 244 -15.92 1.19 -16.72
C LEU A 244 -15.22 2.53 -16.48
N ALA A 245 -14.62 3.06 -17.54
CA ALA A 245 -14.18 4.44 -17.56
C ALA A 245 -15.44 5.33 -17.41
N LYS A 246 -15.75 5.73 -16.17
CA LYS A 246 -16.67 6.86 -15.99
C LYS A 246 -16.01 8.10 -16.61
N PRO A 247 -16.72 8.85 -17.44
CA PRO A 247 -16.22 10.01 -18.13
C PRO A 247 -15.69 11.09 -17.20
#